data_fc71357b4d265b332ce2c2c4da06a446
#
_entry.id   fc71357b4d265b332ce2c2c4da06a446
#
_cell.length_a   1.000
_cell.length_b   1.000
_cell.length_c   1.000
_cell.angle_alpha   90.00
_cell.angle_beta   90.00
_cell.angle_gamma   90.00
#
_symmetry.space_group_name_H-M   'P 1'
#
loop_
_entity.id
_entity.type
_entity.pdbx_description
1 polymer ?
#
loop_
_entity_poly.entity_id
_entity_poly.type
_entity_poly.pdbx_seq_one_letter_code
_entity_poly.pdbx_strand_id
1 'polypeptide(L)'
;MKKVILVQPYYENIWEPIGLGFIAAYLKKHFIGDLDLQCFQGNFDSDKTIIEASIGADVVGFSCTSPAWPHALRLAESIKKQSPSTRTVFGGFHPSALLQDCIKHDQVDQVVIGEGEETFLRIVNGKTNAIVLGTKPSMQDLPWPDREIIKNHRTGS
;
A
#
# COMPACT_ATOMS: atom_id res chain seq x y z
N MET A 1 10.14 -3.66 15.80
CA MET A 1 9.01 -4.18 15.00
C MET A 1 8.75 -3.24 13.83
N LYS A 2 8.62 -3.77 12.63
CA LYS A 2 8.22 -2.97 11.47
C LYS A 2 6.71 -2.82 11.43
N LYS A 3 6.24 -1.60 11.28
CA LYS A 3 4.81 -1.30 11.13
C LYS A 3 4.52 -0.90 9.70
N VAL A 4 3.68 -1.68 9.04
CA VAL A 4 3.31 -1.49 7.63
C VAL A 4 1.79 -1.41 7.51
N ILE A 5 1.33 -0.37 6.86
CA ILE A 5 -0.10 -0.14 6.59
C ILE A 5 -0.32 -0.24 5.08
N LEU A 6 -1.29 -1.04 4.68
CA LEU A 6 -1.72 -1.15 3.29
C LEU A 6 -3.09 -0.51 3.15
N VAL A 7 -3.28 0.32 2.14
CA VAL A 7 -4.51 1.08 1.95
C VAL A 7 -5.03 0.92 0.53
N GLN A 8 -6.29 0.48 0.42
CA GLN A 8 -7.09 0.60 -0.78
C GLN A 8 -7.92 1.88 -0.63
N PRO A 9 -7.59 2.98 -1.33
CA PRO A 9 -8.35 4.21 -1.21
C PRO A 9 -9.78 4.03 -1.71
N TYR A 10 -10.66 4.99 -1.38
CA TYR A 10 -12.05 4.93 -1.80
C TYR A 10 -12.17 4.79 -3.32
N TYR A 11 -12.99 3.85 -3.73
CA TYR A 11 -13.34 3.60 -5.11
C TYR A 11 -14.84 3.29 -5.20
N GLU A 12 -15.48 3.78 -6.24
CA GLU A 12 -16.93 3.66 -6.40
C GLU A 12 -17.44 2.23 -6.38
N ASN A 13 -16.67 1.31 -6.98
CA ASN A 13 -17.00 -0.11 -6.99
C ASN A 13 -16.30 -0.83 -5.82
N ILE A 14 -17.06 -1.68 -5.14
CA ILE A 14 -16.53 -2.45 -4.01
C ILE A 14 -15.93 -3.74 -4.54
N TRP A 15 -14.62 -3.72 -4.74
CA TRP A 15 -13.85 -4.90 -5.17
C TRP A 15 -12.95 -5.37 -4.04
N GLU A 16 -12.82 -6.68 -3.92
CA GLU A 16 -11.83 -7.25 -3.01
C GLU A 16 -10.43 -6.82 -3.47
N PRO A 17 -9.62 -6.17 -2.61
CA PRO A 17 -8.30 -5.68 -3.01
C PRO A 17 -7.27 -6.81 -3.04
N ILE A 18 -7.44 -7.75 -3.94
CA ILE A 18 -6.66 -8.99 -3.98
C ILE A 18 -5.17 -8.74 -4.18
N GLY A 19 -4.81 -7.67 -4.91
CA GLY A 19 -3.40 -7.27 -5.07
C GLY A 19 -2.73 -6.96 -3.75
N LEU A 20 -3.45 -6.27 -2.84
CA LEU A 20 -2.94 -6.03 -1.49
C LEU A 20 -2.86 -7.33 -0.69
N GLY A 21 -3.79 -8.25 -0.91
CA GLY A 21 -3.74 -9.59 -0.30
C GLY A 21 -2.49 -10.37 -0.69
N PHE A 22 -2.07 -10.29 -1.95
CA PHE A 22 -0.83 -10.92 -2.42
C PHE A 22 0.40 -10.27 -1.79
N ILE A 23 0.43 -8.94 -1.71
CA ILE A 23 1.52 -8.20 -1.07
C ILE A 23 1.62 -8.58 0.41
N ALA A 24 0.49 -8.61 1.11
CA ALA A 24 0.45 -8.98 2.53
C ALA A 24 0.97 -10.40 2.75
N ALA A 25 0.52 -11.35 1.95
CA ALA A 25 0.95 -12.74 2.04
C ALA A 25 2.45 -12.89 1.78
N TYR A 26 2.96 -12.17 0.77
CA TYR A 26 4.39 -12.18 0.44
C TYR A 26 5.24 -11.62 1.58
N LEU A 27 4.82 -10.49 2.17
CA LEU A 27 5.50 -9.90 3.33
C LEU A 27 5.53 -10.86 4.52
N LYS A 28 4.40 -11.49 4.85
CA LYS A 28 4.32 -12.43 5.96
C LYS A 28 5.24 -13.64 5.77
N LYS A 29 5.37 -14.10 4.52
CA LYS A 29 6.21 -15.26 4.19
C LYS A 29 7.70 -14.92 4.22
N HIS A 30 8.09 -13.75 3.72
CA HIS A 30 9.49 -13.45 3.42
C HIS A 30 10.13 -12.40 4.34
N PHE A 31 9.33 -11.61 5.07
CA PHE A 31 9.90 -10.62 6.00
C PHE A 31 10.51 -11.34 7.21
N ILE A 32 11.75 -10.97 7.54
CA ILE A 32 12.46 -11.54 8.68
C ILE A 32 12.36 -10.57 9.85
N GLY A 33 11.78 -11.03 10.96
CA GLY A 33 11.56 -10.24 12.17
C GLY A 33 10.09 -9.99 12.45
N ASP A 34 9.81 -9.14 13.44
CA ASP A 34 8.44 -8.81 13.83
C ASP A 34 7.81 -7.82 12.86
N LEU A 35 6.62 -8.13 12.40
CA LEU A 35 5.88 -7.33 11.45
C LEU A 35 4.47 -7.04 11.99
N ASP A 36 4.15 -5.74 12.14
CA ASP A 36 2.79 -5.27 12.38
C ASP A 36 2.21 -4.83 11.05
N LEU A 37 1.38 -5.67 10.45
CA LEU A 37 0.80 -5.46 9.14
C LEU A 37 -0.71 -5.31 9.24
N GLN A 38 -1.23 -4.17 8.78
CA GLN A 38 -2.66 -3.89 8.78
C GLN A 38 -3.09 -3.42 7.40
N CYS A 39 -4.35 -3.70 7.04
CA CYS A 39 -4.92 -3.29 5.76
C CYS A 39 -6.23 -2.56 5.98
N PHE A 40 -6.40 -1.43 5.31
CA PHE A 40 -7.61 -0.60 5.36
C PHE A 40 -8.19 -0.38 3.98
N GLN A 41 -9.51 -0.22 3.93
CA GLN A 41 -10.25 0.02 2.69
C GLN A 41 -11.09 1.28 2.86
N GLY A 42 -10.84 2.28 2.03
CA GLY A 42 -11.52 3.57 2.11
C GLY A 42 -13.03 3.52 1.90
N ASN A 43 -13.55 2.42 1.34
CA ASN A 43 -14.98 2.20 1.22
C ASN A 43 -15.65 1.88 2.57
N PHE A 44 -14.89 1.43 3.55
CA PHE A 44 -15.40 0.92 4.82
C PHE A 44 -14.77 1.57 6.04
N ASP A 45 -13.53 2.02 5.90
CA ASP A 45 -12.78 2.66 6.98
C ASP A 45 -12.75 4.16 6.77
N SER A 46 -12.97 4.93 7.82
CA SER A 46 -12.92 6.39 7.73
C SER A 46 -11.49 6.88 7.51
N ASP A 47 -11.35 8.07 6.93
CA ASP A 47 -10.05 8.72 6.77
C ASP A 47 -9.35 8.87 8.11
N LYS A 48 -10.09 9.26 9.15
CA LYS A 48 -9.56 9.40 10.50
C LYS A 48 -8.94 8.09 10.99
N THR A 49 -9.64 6.97 10.82
CA THR A 49 -9.15 5.64 11.22
C THR A 49 -7.86 5.29 10.48
N ILE A 50 -7.82 5.51 9.18
CA ILE A 50 -6.64 5.21 8.34
C ILE A 50 -5.45 6.08 8.75
N ILE A 51 -5.68 7.38 8.92
CA ILE A 51 -4.62 8.33 9.28
C ILE A 51 -4.07 8.01 10.67
N GLU A 52 -4.92 7.81 11.66
CA GLU A 52 -4.49 7.48 13.02
C GLU A 52 -3.68 6.18 13.07
N ALA A 53 -4.11 5.15 12.35
CA ALA A 53 -3.39 3.88 12.27
C ALA A 53 -2.02 4.03 11.60
N SER A 54 -1.88 5.00 10.71
CA SER A 54 -0.66 5.23 9.93
C SER A 54 0.38 6.07 10.64
N ILE A 55 0.00 6.78 11.70
CA ILE A 55 0.96 7.59 12.48
C ILE A 55 2.00 6.68 13.11
N GLY A 56 3.28 6.98 12.89
CA GLY A 56 4.38 6.17 13.40
C GLY A 56 4.66 4.90 12.60
N ALA A 57 3.93 4.68 11.51
CA ALA A 57 4.24 3.55 10.62
C ALA A 57 5.57 3.77 9.90
N ASP A 58 6.26 2.69 9.59
CA ASP A 58 7.48 2.75 8.77
C ASP A 58 7.12 3.00 7.31
N VAL A 59 6.10 2.30 6.81
CA VAL A 59 5.66 2.39 5.42
C VAL A 59 4.14 2.33 5.35
N VAL A 60 3.56 3.20 4.53
CA VAL A 60 2.16 3.12 4.14
C VAL A 60 2.10 2.95 2.62
N GLY A 61 1.54 1.84 2.18
CA GLY A 61 1.39 1.51 0.76
C GLY A 61 -0.04 1.71 0.29
N PHE A 62 -0.20 2.45 -0.81
CA PHE A 62 -1.49 2.71 -1.44
C PHE A 62 -1.58 1.98 -2.77
N SER A 63 -2.68 1.25 -2.96
CA SER A 63 -3.01 0.64 -4.25
C SER A 63 -4.03 1.52 -4.97
N CYS A 64 -3.62 2.18 -6.04
CA CYS A 64 -4.40 3.24 -6.66
C CYS A 64 -4.84 2.92 -8.07
N THR A 65 -6.15 3.06 -8.33
CA THR A 65 -6.71 3.30 -9.65
C THR A 65 -6.82 4.81 -9.86
N SER A 66 -7.03 5.25 -11.11
CA SER A 66 -7.14 6.68 -11.39
C SER A 66 -8.27 7.37 -10.60
N PRO A 67 -9.48 6.81 -10.47
CA PRO A 67 -10.52 7.42 -9.64
C PRO A 67 -10.17 7.51 -8.16
N ALA A 68 -9.35 6.59 -7.64
CA ALA A 68 -8.96 6.56 -6.22
C ALA A 68 -7.78 7.48 -5.90
N TRP A 69 -7.06 7.95 -6.91
CA TRP A 69 -5.85 8.74 -6.76
C TRP A 69 -6.01 10.00 -5.89
N PRO A 70 -7.05 10.85 -6.13
CA PRO A 70 -7.21 12.06 -5.30
C PRO A 70 -7.39 11.74 -3.81
N HIS A 71 -8.11 10.68 -3.48
CA HIS A 71 -8.31 10.26 -2.09
C HIS A 71 -6.98 9.79 -1.48
N ALA A 72 -6.20 9.00 -2.22
CA ALA A 72 -4.89 8.56 -1.77
C ALA A 72 -3.96 9.73 -1.48
N LEU A 73 -3.93 10.74 -2.34
CA LEU A 73 -3.12 11.95 -2.14
C LEU A 73 -3.52 12.70 -0.88
N ARG A 74 -4.81 12.85 -0.61
CA ARG A 74 -5.29 13.52 0.61
C ARG A 74 -4.89 12.76 1.87
N LEU A 75 -5.03 11.44 1.87
CA LEU A 75 -4.60 10.61 2.98
C LEU A 75 -3.10 10.74 3.23
N ALA A 76 -2.31 10.63 2.17
CA ALA A 76 -0.85 10.74 2.26
C ALA A 76 -0.41 12.11 2.77
N GLU A 77 -1.05 13.20 2.33
CA GLU A 77 -0.76 14.54 2.81
C GLU A 77 -0.97 14.63 4.33
N SER A 78 -2.11 14.15 4.82
CA SER A 78 -2.41 14.17 6.26
C SER A 78 -1.44 13.30 7.05
N ILE A 79 -1.09 12.14 6.53
CA ILE A 79 -0.13 11.22 7.17
C ILE A 79 1.25 11.88 7.25
N LYS A 80 1.73 12.47 6.16
CA LYS A 80 3.05 13.10 6.13
C LYS A 80 3.13 14.32 7.05
N LYS A 81 2.04 15.06 7.24
CA LYS A 81 1.99 16.19 8.18
C LYS A 81 2.14 15.74 9.63
N GLN A 82 1.53 14.62 9.99
CA GLN A 82 1.53 14.11 11.36
C GLN A 82 2.67 13.15 11.66
N SER A 83 3.20 12.51 10.64
CA SER A 83 4.26 11.51 10.76
C SER A 83 5.24 11.62 9.58
N PRO A 84 6.08 12.69 9.57
CA PRO A 84 6.96 12.97 8.42
C PRO A 84 7.94 11.86 8.08
N SER A 85 8.31 11.02 9.05
CA SER A 85 9.24 9.91 8.82
C SER A 85 8.59 8.68 8.19
N THR A 86 7.25 8.62 8.17
CA THR A 86 6.53 7.53 7.51
C THR A 86 6.72 7.66 6.00
N ARG A 87 7.18 6.59 5.36
CA ARG A 87 7.32 6.56 3.90
C ARG A 87 5.99 6.20 3.25
N THR A 88 5.56 7.00 2.28
CA THR A 88 4.35 6.77 1.50
C THR A 88 4.72 6.19 0.15
N VAL A 89 4.12 5.05 -0.18
CA VAL A 89 4.43 4.26 -1.39
C VAL A 89 3.15 4.07 -2.18
N PHE A 90 3.22 4.35 -3.48
CA PHE A 90 2.06 4.26 -4.37
C PHE A 90 2.32 3.25 -5.46
N GLY A 91 1.36 2.36 -5.67
CA GLY A 91 1.38 1.38 -6.73
C GLY A 91 0.00 1.19 -7.35
N GLY A 92 -0.12 0.32 -8.34
CA GLY A 92 -1.36 0.06 -9.06
C GLY A 92 -1.41 0.70 -10.45
N PHE A 93 -2.61 0.76 -11.04
CA PHE A 93 -2.76 1.22 -12.42
C PHE A 93 -2.42 2.69 -12.63
N HIS A 94 -2.84 3.58 -11.71
CA HIS A 94 -2.63 5.01 -11.90
C HIS A 94 -1.15 5.39 -11.92
N PRO A 95 -0.33 5.02 -10.91
CA PRO A 95 1.08 5.33 -10.94
C PRO A 95 1.83 4.72 -12.13
N SER A 96 1.46 3.51 -12.55
CA SER A 96 2.10 2.87 -13.71
C SER A 96 1.78 3.58 -15.02
N ALA A 97 0.59 4.16 -15.14
CA ALA A 97 0.16 4.85 -16.36
C ALA A 97 0.63 6.32 -16.39
N LEU A 98 0.68 7.00 -15.24
CA LEU A 98 0.91 8.46 -15.14
C LEU A 98 2.04 8.78 -14.15
N LEU A 99 3.17 8.10 -14.30
CA LEU A 99 4.31 8.23 -13.39
C LEU A 99 4.75 9.67 -13.14
N GLN A 100 4.89 10.47 -14.20
CA GLN A 100 5.38 11.84 -14.08
C GLN A 100 4.43 12.72 -13.25
N ASP A 101 3.14 12.48 -13.35
CA ASP A 101 2.15 13.19 -12.53
C ASP A 101 2.19 12.76 -11.07
N CYS A 102 2.54 11.50 -10.82
CA CYS A 102 2.56 10.96 -9.45
C CYS A 102 3.76 11.45 -8.66
N ILE A 103 4.95 11.40 -9.23
CA ILE A 103 6.20 11.70 -8.51
C ILE A 103 6.40 13.18 -8.20
N LYS A 104 5.64 14.07 -8.81
CA LYS A 104 5.74 15.51 -8.55
C LYS A 104 5.13 15.97 -7.23
N HIS A 105 4.34 15.12 -6.58
CA HIS A 105 3.68 15.46 -5.31
C HIS A 105 4.61 15.20 -4.13
N ASP A 106 4.74 16.17 -3.22
CA ASP A 106 5.62 16.06 -2.06
C ASP A 106 5.23 14.92 -1.11
N GLN A 107 3.93 14.59 -1.04
CA GLN A 107 3.43 13.52 -0.19
C GLN A 107 3.66 12.12 -0.79
N VAL A 108 4.20 12.01 -1.99
CA VAL A 108 4.54 10.75 -2.64
C VAL A 108 6.03 10.50 -2.49
N ASP A 109 6.42 9.61 -1.59
CA ASP A 109 7.84 9.30 -1.38
C ASP A 109 8.37 8.31 -2.43
N GLN A 110 7.57 7.31 -2.77
CA GLN A 110 7.99 6.26 -3.70
C GLN A 110 6.82 5.81 -4.58
N VAL A 111 7.14 5.42 -5.80
CA VAL A 111 6.19 4.87 -6.77
C VAL A 111 6.72 3.51 -7.24
N VAL A 112 5.85 2.50 -7.19
CA VAL A 112 6.12 1.15 -7.70
C VAL A 112 5.45 0.99 -9.06
N ILE A 113 6.23 0.64 -10.06
CA ILE A 113 5.74 0.37 -11.42
C ILE A 113 5.77 -1.15 -11.64
N GLY A 114 4.62 -1.71 -11.99
CA GLY A 114 4.50 -3.15 -12.26
C GLY A 114 4.18 -3.97 -11.01
N GLU A 115 4.67 -5.19 -10.96
CA GLU A 115 4.38 -6.14 -9.88
C GLU A 115 4.96 -5.66 -8.55
N GLY A 116 4.16 -5.71 -7.51
CA GLY A 116 4.49 -5.07 -6.24
C GLY A 116 5.00 -5.96 -5.12
N GLU A 117 4.82 -7.28 -5.19
CA GLU A 117 5.05 -8.18 -4.05
C GLU A 117 6.51 -8.15 -3.57
N GLU A 118 7.44 -8.53 -4.41
CA GLU A 118 8.87 -8.53 -4.08
C GLU A 118 9.40 -7.11 -3.90
N THR A 119 8.96 -6.20 -4.74
CA THR A 119 9.39 -4.81 -4.72
C THR A 119 8.98 -4.13 -3.42
N PHE A 120 7.77 -4.35 -2.97
CA PHE A 120 7.30 -3.77 -1.71
C PHE A 120 8.08 -4.33 -0.51
N LEU A 121 8.43 -5.62 -0.53
CA LEU A 121 9.30 -6.19 0.49
C LEU A 121 10.65 -5.46 0.56
N ARG A 122 11.27 -5.17 -0.59
CA ARG A 122 12.52 -4.41 -0.63
C ARG A 122 12.36 -3.02 -0.03
N ILE A 123 11.22 -2.36 -0.31
CA ILE A 123 10.91 -1.04 0.25
C ILE A 123 10.78 -1.13 1.77
N VAL A 124 10.06 -2.12 2.29
CA VAL A 124 9.93 -2.35 3.73
C VAL A 124 11.30 -2.60 4.36
N ASN A 125 12.18 -3.28 3.65
CA ASN A 125 13.55 -3.55 4.10
C ASN A 125 14.51 -2.37 3.93
N GLY A 126 14.06 -1.23 3.42
CA GLY A 126 14.85 0.00 3.42
C GLY A 126 15.19 0.59 2.05
N LYS A 127 14.69 0.04 0.94
CA LYS A 127 14.91 0.62 -0.39
C LYS A 127 14.17 1.96 -0.48
N THR A 128 14.89 3.03 -0.83
CA THR A 128 14.37 4.41 -0.77
C THR A 128 14.31 5.13 -2.11
N ASN A 129 14.58 4.45 -3.23
CA ASN A 129 14.47 5.05 -4.56
C ASN A 129 13.05 5.58 -4.80
N ALA A 130 12.94 6.78 -5.38
CA ALA A 130 11.63 7.39 -5.68
C ALA A 130 10.81 6.56 -6.67
N ILE A 131 11.46 5.95 -7.65
CA ILE A 131 10.83 5.08 -8.64
C ILE A 131 11.44 3.69 -8.49
N VAL A 132 10.59 2.70 -8.26
CA VAL A 132 11.02 1.31 -8.12
C VAL A 132 10.28 0.46 -9.15
N LEU A 133 11.05 -0.20 -10.02
CA LEU A 133 10.47 -1.10 -11.02
C LEU A 133 10.16 -2.44 -10.37
N GLY A 134 8.93 -2.88 -10.55
CA GLY A 134 8.49 -4.17 -10.05
C GLY A 134 9.06 -5.31 -10.89
N THR A 135 9.42 -6.39 -10.21
CA THR A 135 9.81 -7.63 -10.85
C THR A 135 8.78 -8.69 -10.49
N LYS A 136 8.43 -9.52 -11.46
CA LYS A 136 7.47 -10.60 -11.23
C LYS A 136 8.13 -11.67 -10.34
N PRO A 137 7.58 -11.98 -9.17
CA PRO A 137 8.13 -13.04 -8.34
C PRO A 137 7.92 -14.39 -9.01
N SER A 138 8.76 -15.37 -8.63
CA SER A 138 8.55 -16.75 -9.03
C SER A 138 7.19 -17.24 -8.50
N MET A 139 6.48 -18.04 -9.30
CA MET A 139 5.21 -18.64 -8.88
C MET A 139 5.36 -19.50 -7.63
N GLN A 140 6.55 -20.06 -7.40
CA GLN A 140 6.85 -20.85 -6.22
C GLN A 140 7.01 -19.98 -4.96
N ASP A 141 7.44 -18.72 -5.14
CA ASP A 141 7.66 -17.79 -4.04
C ASP A 141 6.42 -16.97 -3.71
N LEU A 142 5.41 -16.98 -4.59
CA LEU A 142 4.19 -16.22 -4.42
C LEU A 142 3.14 -17.07 -3.69
N PRO A 143 2.86 -16.79 -2.40
CA PRO A 143 1.80 -17.49 -1.69
C PRO A 143 0.42 -17.06 -2.19
N TRP A 144 -0.63 -17.80 -1.77
CA TRP A 144 -1.99 -17.37 -1.99
C TRP A 144 -2.24 -16.02 -1.32
N PRO A 145 -3.13 -15.18 -1.88
CA PRO A 145 -3.41 -13.88 -1.26
C PRO A 145 -3.96 -14.06 0.16
N ASP A 146 -3.57 -13.15 1.04
CA ASP A 146 -4.08 -13.12 2.41
C ASP A 146 -5.49 -12.50 2.39
N ARG A 147 -6.49 -13.34 2.24
CA ARG A 147 -7.89 -12.90 2.16
C ARG A 147 -8.44 -12.46 3.49
N GLU A 148 -7.84 -12.90 4.59
CA GLU A 148 -8.28 -12.51 5.93
C GLU A 148 -7.94 -11.05 6.22
N ILE A 149 -6.76 -10.58 5.84
CA ILE A 149 -6.34 -9.20 6.07
C ILE A 149 -7.15 -8.20 5.24
N ILE A 150 -7.61 -8.61 4.05
CA ILE A 150 -8.39 -7.75 3.14
C ILE A 150 -9.90 -7.97 3.27
N LYS A 151 -10.31 -8.86 4.17
CA LYS A 151 -11.71 -9.21 4.35
C LYS A 151 -12.51 -8.05 4.91
N ASN A 152 -13.64 -7.79 4.29
CA ASN A 152 -14.57 -6.81 4.81
C ASN A 152 -15.67 -7.49 5.59
N HIS A 153 -15.59 -7.41 6.89
CA HIS A 153 -16.55 -8.04 7.79
C HIS A 153 -17.95 -7.42 7.69
N ARG A 154 -18.05 -6.18 7.19
CA ARG A 154 -19.35 -5.50 7.04
C ARG A 154 -20.16 -6.03 5.87
N THR A 155 -19.47 -6.52 4.83
CA THR A 155 -20.15 -7.09 3.65
C THR A 155 -20.18 -8.62 3.67
N GLY A 156 -19.50 -9.26 4.63
CA GLY A 156 -19.39 -10.70 4.68
C GLY A 156 -18.44 -11.31 3.66
N SER A 157 -17.70 -10.49 2.93
CA SER A 157 -16.76 -10.94 1.89
C SER A 157 -15.33 -11.04 2.38
#